data_abea437e1c636bcf68a3056ba652727f
#
_entry.id   abea437e1c636bcf68a3056ba652727f
#
_cell.length_a   1.000
_cell.length_b   1.000
_cell.length_c   1.000
_cell.angle_alpha   90.00
_cell.angle_beta   90.00
_cell.angle_gamma   90.00
#
_symmetry.space_group_name_H-M   'P 1'
#
loop_
_entity.id
_entity.type
_entity.pdbx_description
1 polymer ?
#
loop_
_entity_poly.entity_id
_entity_poly.type
_entity_poly.pdbx_seq_one_letter_code
_entity_poly.pdbx_strand_id
1 'polypeptide(L)'
;MGEAKRKLEKHKEMLLSCAGVQTMAGKVQVRWETESAATPMGQLAYFIEFLHLTGLWSRWLEGCPLTYSSPNAPSIAEVLGTWMLSILSGHRRYSHVTTIRGDGVNPGLLEMAKVVSEDALRKGLLHIPEAAGTNWLDGHLDESTAALLDAAWILDTDTTVKVLYGHQEGAVVAYNPKKPGRPSHSYHTYLMAGLRLVLGVEVHAGNEHSSKHGQPGLLKILDALPPAKRPRLVRGDNGYGTDGLMSALEEREQPYLFKLKLSKNVKRHISRLCDEADWTDAGQGWEGKAGQLALQGWSGKRRVVVLRRPLTGEKVAQDASGQLMLSFIDANRKRGKEITGYEYAVLVTNTGYEILSLGQLYRDRADAENAFDELKNQWGWGGYTTHDLHRCQLAARAVALIYNWWSLFVRLAHPEARREAITSRPWLMTSVGRKTEHAGQTTVTLTGLHAHFEQARAALTRVSALLQGWVAETAEQLTQPSVWHRVCDHLKRILAGIGAPPTPQLLGNYANGVG
;
A
#
# COMPACT_ATOMS: atom_id res chain seq x y z
N MET A 1 13.80 -10.22 -58.70
CA MET A 1 12.33 -10.43 -58.66
C MET A 1 11.86 -11.03 -57.31
N GLY A 2 12.61 -10.83 -56.21
CA GLY A 2 12.34 -11.56 -54.99
C GLY A 2 11.52 -10.79 -53.96
N GLU A 3 11.97 -9.63 -53.53
CA GLU A 3 11.47 -9.00 -52.27
C GLU A 3 10.16 -8.23 -52.45
N ALA A 4 10.03 -7.48 -53.54
CA ALA A 4 8.79 -6.74 -53.83
C ALA A 4 7.61 -7.69 -54.14
N LYS A 5 7.88 -8.83 -54.81
CA LYS A 5 6.86 -9.83 -55.10
C LYS A 5 6.44 -10.58 -53.83
N ARG A 6 7.37 -10.91 -52.92
CA ARG A 6 7.08 -11.49 -51.61
C ARG A 6 6.27 -10.53 -50.73
N LYS A 7 6.62 -9.24 -50.69
CA LYS A 7 5.85 -8.21 -49.99
C LYS A 7 4.43 -8.07 -50.55
N LEU A 8 4.27 -8.14 -51.86
CA LEU A 8 2.97 -8.05 -52.51
C LEU A 8 2.10 -9.29 -52.27
N GLU A 9 2.70 -10.49 -52.29
CA GLU A 9 2.01 -11.75 -51.98
C GLU A 9 1.60 -11.80 -50.50
N LYS A 10 2.49 -11.44 -49.58
CA LYS A 10 2.20 -11.33 -48.16
C LYS A 10 1.12 -10.29 -47.88
N HIS A 11 1.11 -9.18 -48.62
CA HIS A 11 0.06 -8.18 -48.54
C HIS A 11 -1.31 -8.67 -49.06
N LYS A 12 -1.29 -9.49 -50.12
CA LYS A 12 -2.50 -10.16 -50.65
C LYS A 12 -3.04 -11.24 -49.72
N GLU A 13 -2.18 -12.05 -49.12
CA GLU A 13 -2.59 -13.02 -48.08
C GLU A 13 -3.17 -12.33 -46.87
N MET A 14 -2.61 -11.21 -46.43
CA MET A 14 -3.09 -10.39 -45.32
C MET A 14 -4.45 -9.73 -45.61
N LEU A 15 -4.71 -9.36 -46.88
CA LEU A 15 -6.02 -8.87 -47.33
C LEU A 15 -7.07 -9.98 -47.40
N LEU A 16 -6.66 -11.22 -47.68
CA LEU A 16 -7.52 -12.40 -47.70
C LEU A 16 -7.89 -12.91 -46.31
N SER A 17 -7.16 -12.49 -45.25
CA SER A 17 -7.42 -12.85 -43.86
C SER A 17 -8.41 -11.92 -43.14
N CYS A 18 -9.04 -10.97 -43.84
CA CYS A 18 -10.06 -10.11 -43.25
C CYS A 18 -11.36 -10.89 -43.02
N ALA A 19 -11.80 -10.97 -41.78
CA ALA A 19 -13.11 -11.50 -41.42
C ALA A 19 -14.15 -10.38 -41.39
N GLY A 20 -15.23 -10.53 -42.17
CA GLY A 20 -16.39 -9.63 -42.08
C GLY A 20 -17.24 -10.01 -40.89
N VAL A 21 -17.29 -9.15 -39.85
CA VAL A 21 -18.06 -9.33 -38.63
C VAL A 21 -19.29 -8.43 -38.67
N GLN A 22 -20.48 -8.98 -38.43
CA GLN A 22 -21.71 -8.22 -38.34
C GLN A 22 -21.85 -7.61 -36.94
N THR A 23 -22.00 -6.29 -36.87
CA THR A 23 -22.17 -5.54 -35.62
C THR A 23 -23.44 -4.68 -35.69
N MET A 24 -23.79 -4.00 -34.59
CA MET A 24 -24.90 -3.03 -34.56
C MET A 24 -24.65 -1.84 -35.52
N ALA A 25 -23.41 -1.53 -35.82
CA ALA A 25 -23.03 -0.48 -36.80
C ALA A 25 -22.97 -1.01 -38.24
N GLY A 26 -23.39 -2.25 -38.50
CA GLY A 26 -23.29 -2.93 -39.79
C GLY A 26 -22.09 -3.84 -39.91
N LYS A 27 -21.73 -4.20 -41.14
CA LYS A 27 -20.62 -5.11 -41.41
C LYS A 27 -19.29 -4.39 -41.30
N VAL A 28 -18.43 -4.88 -40.38
CA VAL A 28 -17.09 -4.36 -40.10
C VAL A 28 -16.06 -5.38 -40.58
N GLN A 29 -15.01 -4.94 -41.28
CA GLN A 29 -13.87 -5.79 -41.65
C GLN A 29 -12.84 -5.82 -40.51
N VAL A 30 -12.57 -6.99 -39.96
CA VAL A 30 -11.55 -7.22 -38.92
C VAL A 30 -10.29 -7.79 -39.56
N ARG A 31 -9.18 -7.10 -39.33
CA ARG A 31 -7.87 -7.50 -39.86
C ARG A 31 -6.86 -7.68 -38.72
N TRP A 32 -6.10 -8.72 -38.76
CA TRP A 32 -4.99 -8.97 -37.85
C TRP A 32 -3.73 -8.27 -38.34
N GLU A 33 -3.13 -7.44 -37.50
CA GLU A 33 -1.86 -6.75 -37.77
C GLU A 33 -0.75 -7.44 -36.98
N THR A 34 0.28 -7.90 -37.65
CA THR A 34 1.40 -8.65 -37.07
C THR A 34 2.74 -7.90 -37.08
N GLU A 35 2.81 -6.76 -37.76
CA GLU A 35 4.06 -6.01 -37.94
C GLU A 35 4.19 -4.82 -37.00
N SER A 36 3.10 -4.35 -36.43
CA SER A 36 3.10 -3.19 -35.57
C SER A 36 3.16 -3.58 -34.09
N ALA A 37 4.21 -3.18 -33.40
CA ALA A 37 4.28 -3.29 -31.97
C ALA A 37 3.33 -2.27 -31.31
N ALA A 38 2.36 -2.75 -30.56
CA ALA A 38 1.37 -1.92 -29.86
C ALA A 38 1.25 -2.32 -28.40
N THR A 39 0.71 -1.40 -27.60
CA THR A 39 0.44 -1.61 -26.18
C THR A 39 -0.83 -0.86 -25.75
N PRO A 40 -1.66 -1.40 -24.84
CA PRO A 40 -2.74 -0.65 -24.21
C PRO A 40 -2.25 0.28 -23.10
N MET A 41 -0.98 0.19 -22.70
CA MET A 41 -0.34 0.94 -21.62
C MET A 41 0.72 1.91 -22.16
N GLY A 42 0.40 2.67 -23.20
CA GLY A 42 1.39 3.50 -23.91
C GLY A 42 2.00 4.60 -23.05
N GLN A 43 1.24 5.16 -22.09
CA GLN A 43 1.73 6.20 -21.18
C GLN A 43 2.70 5.65 -20.11
N LEU A 44 2.82 4.31 -19.97
CA LEU A 44 3.73 3.66 -19.03
C LEU A 44 5.21 4.03 -19.31
N ALA A 45 5.54 4.46 -20.52
CA ALA A 45 6.87 4.95 -20.88
C ALA A 45 7.39 6.02 -19.92
N TYR A 46 6.54 6.91 -19.42
CA TYR A 46 6.92 7.94 -18.44
C TYR A 46 7.22 7.38 -17.04
N PHE A 47 6.51 6.33 -16.64
CA PHE A 47 6.84 5.63 -15.40
C PHE A 47 8.15 4.83 -15.53
N ILE A 48 8.39 4.24 -16.69
CA ILE A 48 9.66 3.56 -17.00
C ILE A 48 10.81 4.58 -16.99
N GLU A 49 10.62 5.78 -17.56
CA GLU A 49 11.59 6.89 -17.44
C GLU A 49 11.87 7.24 -15.97
N PHE A 50 10.83 7.36 -15.15
CA PHE A 50 10.99 7.58 -13.70
C PHE A 50 11.85 6.49 -13.06
N LEU A 51 11.56 5.22 -13.31
CA LEU A 51 12.32 4.09 -12.75
C LEU A 51 13.78 4.09 -13.23
N HIS A 52 14.01 4.42 -14.50
CA HIS A 52 15.35 4.48 -15.11
C HIS A 52 16.16 5.63 -14.51
N LEU A 53 15.66 6.86 -14.56
CA LEU A 53 16.38 8.06 -14.14
C LEU A 53 16.64 8.11 -12.62
N THR A 54 15.76 7.50 -11.82
CA THR A 54 15.98 7.34 -10.37
C THR A 54 16.91 6.19 -10.03
N GLY A 55 17.21 5.30 -10.98
CA GLY A 55 18.00 4.09 -10.78
C GLY A 55 17.29 2.99 -9.98
N LEU A 56 15.99 3.12 -9.69
CA LEU A 56 15.23 2.13 -8.91
C LEU A 56 15.16 0.78 -9.65
N TRP A 57 15.01 0.82 -10.97
CA TRP A 57 14.94 -0.38 -11.80
C TRP A 57 16.27 -1.15 -11.82
N SER A 58 17.37 -0.49 -12.15
CA SER A 58 18.69 -1.13 -12.24
C SER A 58 19.12 -1.75 -10.92
N ARG A 59 18.97 -1.00 -9.80
CA ARG A 59 19.33 -1.54 -8.48
C ARG A 59 18.46 -2.75 -8.07
N TRP A 60 17.17 -2.74 -8.45
CA TRP A 60 16.28 -3.87 -8.18
C TRP A 60 16.72 -5.13 -8.93
N LEU A 61 17.17 -4.99 -10.19
CA LEU A 61 17.71 -6.09 -10.98
C LEU A 61 19.05 -6.59 -10.43
N GLU A 62 19.99 -5.67 -10.16
CA GLU A 62 21.35 -5.97 -9.69
C GLU A 62 21.35 -6.73 -8.35
N GLY A 63 20.46 -6.36 -7.44
CA GLY A 63 20.34 -7.00 -6.13
C GLY A 63 19.55 -8.30 -6.12
N CYS A 64 18.96 -8.72 -7.23
CA CYS A 64 18.06 -9.88 -7.27
C CYS A 64 18.82 -11.20 -7.06
N PRO A 65 18.46 -12.00 -6.03
CA PRO A 65 19.13 -13.27 -5.75
C PRO A 65 18.64 -14.43 -6.64
N LEU A 66 17.97 -14.15 -7.73
CA LEU A 66 17.53 -15.16 -8.69
C LEU A 66 18.73 -15.72 -9.48
N THR A 67 18.93 -17.00 -9.41
CA THR A 67 19.99 -17.69 -10.17
C THR A 67 19.44 -18.85 -10.96
N TYR A 68 19.98 -19.06 -12.15
CA TYR A 68 19.66 -20.19 -13.00
C TYR A 68 20.92 -20.97 -13.39
N SER A 69 20.78 -22.27 -13.50
CA SER A 69 21.84 -23.15 -14.01
C SER A 69 21.80 -23.34 -15.53
N SER A 70 20.65 -23.06 -16.14
CA SER A 70 20.43 -23.26 -17.58
C SER A 70 20.74 -21.98 -18.38
N PRO A 71 21.51 -22.06 -19.49
CA PRO A 71 21.75 -20.93 -20.36
C PRO A 71 20.51 -20.48 -21.16
N ASN A 72 19.49 -21.33 -21.23
CA ASN A 72 18.22 -21.01 -21.89
C ASN A 72 17.17 -20.43 -20.93
N ALA A 73 17.54 -20.15 -19.69
CA ALA A 73 16.63 -19.52 -18.73
C ALA A 73 16.33 -18.07 -19.14
N PRO A 74 15.15 -17.55 -18.76
CA PRO A 74 14.86 -16.13 -18.97
C PRO A 74 15.81 -15.26 -18.14
N SER A 75 16.10 -14.06 -18.63
CA SER A 75 16.89 -13.08 -17.87
C SER A 75 16.17 -12.62 -16.61
N ILE A 76 16.93 -12.09 -15.65
CA ILE A 76 16.34 -11.49 -14.43
C ILE A 76 15.38 -10.37 -14.82
N ALA A 77 15.75 -9.52 -15.79
CA ALA A 77 14.91 -8.44 -16.29
C ALA A 77 13.58 -8.96 -16.86
N GLU A 78 13.59 -10.06 -17.63
CA GLU A 78 12.36 -10.65 -18.16
C GLU A 78 11.43 -11.18 -17.05
N VAL A 79 11.99 -11.82 -16.02
CA VAL A 79 11.19 -12.35 -14.89
C VAL A 79 10.62 -11.22 -14.05
N LEU A 80 11.46 -10.28 -13.60
CA LEU A 80 11.04 -9.19 -12.73
C LEU A 80 10.18 -8.17 -13.48
N GLY A 81 10.51 -7.85 -14.72
CA GLY A 81 9.71 -6.95 -15.55
C GLY A 81 8.33 -7.52 -15.88
N THR A 82 8.24 -8.82 -16.17
CA THR A 82 6.94 -9.49 -16.32
C THR A 82 6.13 -9.38 -15.02
N TRP A 83 6.76 -9.59 -13.88
CA TRP A 83 6.10 -9.48 -12.58
C TRP A 83 5.61 -8.05 -12.32
N MET A 84 6.47 -7.05 -12.51
CA MET A 84 6.13 -5.64 -12.37
C MET A 84 4.98 -5.22 -13.30
N LEU A 85 5.05 -5.54 -14.60
CA LEU A 85 3.99 -5.23 -15.55
C LEU A 85 2.66 -5.88 -15.16
N SER A 86 2.71 -7.12 -14.65
CA SER A 86 1.53 -7.83 -14.16
C SER A 86 0.91 -7.15 -12.93
N ILE A 87 1.73 -6.74 -11.96
CA ILE A 87 1.28 -6.01 -10.76
C ILE A 87 0.70 -4.64 -11.14
N LEU A 88 1.39 -3.88 -11.99
CA LEU A 88 0.91 -2.58 -12.51
C LEU A 88 -0.42 -2.71 -13.23
N SER A 89 -0.66 -3.81 -13.94
CA SER A 89 -1.94 -4.10 -14.59
C SER A 89 -3.06 -4.48 -13.62
N GLY A 90 -2.79 -4.57 -12.30
CA GLY A 90 -3.78 -4.96 -11.29
C GLY A 90 -4.08 -6.45 -11.28
N HIS A 91 -3.22 -7.26 -11.82
CA HIS A 91 -3.40 -8.71 -11.83
C HIS A 91 -3.34 -9.30 -10.43
N ARG A 92 -4.06 -10.40 -10.22
CA ARG A 92 -4.14 -11.11 -8.94
C ARG A 92 -3.69 -12.56 -9.01
N ARG A 93 -3.37 -13.05 -10.20
CA ARG A 93 -2.98 -14.44 -10.45
C ARG A 93 -1.87 -14.49 -11.48
N TYR A 94 -0.99 -15.46 -11.36
CA TYR A 94 0.05 -15.71 -12.36
C TYR A 94 -0.53 -15.93 -13.76
N SER A 95 -1.69 -16.62 -13.87
CA SER A 95 -2.37 -16.85 -15.16
C SER A 95 -2.74 -15.57 -15.91
N HIS A 96 -2.93 -14.46 -15.20
CA HIS A 96 -3.23 -13.17 -15.84
C HIS A 96 -2.04 -12.61 -16.65
N VAL A 97 -0.81 -13.10 -16.42
CA VAL A 97 0.36 -12.72 -17.22
C VAL A 97 0.13 -12.93 -18.72
N THR A 98 -0.69 -13.93 -19.08
CA THR A 98 -1.03 -14.19 -20.48
C THR A 98 -1.64 -12.97 -21.18
N THR A 99 -2.38 -12.11 -20.47
CA THR A 99 -3.03 -10.93 -21.05
C THR A 99 -2.03 -9.83 -21.45
N ILE A 100 -0.85 -9.76 -20.83
CA ILE A 100 0.19 -8.77 -21.16
C ILE A 100 1.26 -9.32 -22.11
N ARG A 101 1.22 -10.59 -22.50
CA ARG A 101 2.18 -11.19 -23.44
C ARG A 101 2.12 -10.61 -24.85
N GLY A 102 1.00 -9.97 -25.19
CA GLY A 102 0.83 -9.25 -26.45
C GLY A 102 1.35 -7.81 -26.44
N ASP A 103 1.89 -7.34 -25.30
CA ASP A 103 2.51 -6.01 -25.24
C ASP A 103 3.84 -6.01 -26.02
N GLY A 104 3.85 -5.34 -27.16
CA GLY A 104 5.03 -5.24 -28.03
C GLY A 104 5.92 -4.02 -27.76
N VAL A 105 5.56 -3.18 -26.79
CA VAL A 105 6.25 -1.90 -26.54
C VAL A 105 6.97 -1.89 -25.19
N ASN A 106 6.24 -2.02 -24.10
CA ASN A 106 6.79 -1.84 -22.74
C ASN A 106 7.91 -2.82 -22.37
N PRO A 107 7.89 -4.10 -22.79
CA PRO A 107 9.02 -5.00 -22.55
C PRO A 107 10.33 -4.46 -23.09
N GLY A 108 10.33 -3.96 -24.34
CA GLY A 108 11.53 -3.38 -24.96
C GLY A 108 12.03 -2.11 -24.25
N LEU A 109 11.14 -1.31 -23.67
CA LEU A 109 11.52 -0.13 -22.86
C LEU A 109 12.14 -0.52 -21.51
N LEU A 110 11.92 -1.74 -21.05
CA LEU A 110 12.51 -2.33 -19.82
C LEU A 110 13.71 -3.25 -20.14
N GLU A 111 14.26 -3.19 -21.36
CA GLU A 111 15.36 -4.05 -21.84
C GLU A 111 15.04 -5.55 -21.77
N MET A 112 13.76 -5.91 -21.86
CA MET A 112 13.28 -7.28 -21.91
C MET A 112 13.08 -7.71 -23.36
N ALA A 113 13.51 -8.91 -23.72
CA ALA A 113 13.21 -9.47 -25.05
C ALA A 113 11.72 -9.85 -25.18
N LYS A 114 11.08 -10.23 -24.06
CA LYS A 114 9.67 -10.65 -24.03
C LYS A 114 9.08 -10.66 -22.62
N VAL A 115 7.75 -10.66 -22.54
CA VAL A 115 7.01 -11.08 -21.33
C VAL A 115 7.07 -12.61 -21.24
N VAL A 116 7.59 -13.14 -20.14
CA VAL A 116 7.68 -14.58 -19.91
C VAL A 116 6.30 -15.22 -19.64
N SER A 117 6.20 -16.54 -19.77
CA SER A 117 4.96 -17.25 -19.44
C SER A 117 4.71 -17.26 -17.93
N GLU A 118 3.44 -17.52 -17.52
CA GLU A 118 3.10 -17.66 -16.11
C GLU A 118 3.93 -18.72 -15.39
N ASP A 119 4.19 -19.83 -16.07
CA ASP A 119 4.97 -20.95 -15.55
C ASP A 119 6.45 -20.56 -15.38
N ALA A 120 7.03 -19.86 -16.36
CA ALA A 120 8.39 -19.34 -16.26
C ALA A 120 8.54 -18.33 -15.13
N LEU A 121 7.57 -17.40 -14.96
CA LEU A 121 7.54 -16.48 -13.82
C LEU A 121 7.47 -17.24 -12.50
N ARG A 122 6.54 -18.19 -12.36
CA ARG A 122 6.35 -18.98 -11.15
C ARG A 122 7.59 -19.82 -10.78
N LYS A 123 8.22 -20.44 -11.78
CA LYS A 123 9.47 -21.20 -11.61
C LYS A 123 10.63 -20.27 -11.25
N GLY A 124 10.74 -19.11 -11.90
CA GLY A 124 11.75 -18.11 -11.55
C GLY A 124 11.68 -17.72 -10.08
N LEU A 125 10.51 -17.36 -9.61
CA LEU A 125 10.33 -16.98 -8.19
C LEU A 125 10.60 -18.14 -7.21
N LEU A 126 10.50 -19.40 -7.64
CA LEU A 126 10.87 -20.55 -6.83
C LEU A 126 12.39 -20.66 -6.61
N HIS A 127 13.19 -20.15 -7.56
CA HIS A 127 14.64 -20.17 -7.47
C HIS A 127 15.22 -19.03 -6.60
N ILE A 128 14.39 -18.15 -6.05
CA ILE A 128 14.81 -17.13 -5.11
C ILE A 128 14.87 -17.74 -3.70
N PRO A 129 16.06 -17.82 -3.05
CA PRO A 129 16.17 -18.36 -1.69
C PRO A 129 15.43 -17.46 -0.68
N GLU A 130 14.82 -18.07 0.35
CA GLU A 130 13.91 -17.36 1.28
C GLU A 130 14.56 -16.15 1.97
N ALA A 131 15.66 -16.38 2.68
CA ALA A 131 16.32 -15.31 3.42
C ALA A 131 16.89 -14.22 2.49
N ALA A 132 17.50 -14.62 1.36
CA ALA A 132 18.06 -13.68 0.41
C ALA A 132 16.96 -12.85 -0.28
N GLY A 133 15.86 -13.49 -0.69
CA GLY A 133 14.71 -12.82 -1.32
C GLY A 133 13.99 -11.86 -0.37
N THR A 134 13.84 -12.24 0.90
CA THR A 134 13.27 -11.37 1.94
C THR A 134 14.16 -10.14 2.16
N ASN A 135 15.45 -10.34 2.40
CA ASN A 135 16.39 -9.24 2.61
C ASN A 135 16.48 -8.30 1.40
N TRP A 136 16.48 -8.86 0.20
CA TRP A 136 16.50 -8.09 -1.05
C TRP A 136 15.27 -7.18 -1.16
N LEU A 137 14.05 -7.70 -0.99
CA LEU A 137 12.83 -6.90 -1.13
C LEU A 137 12.63 -5.93 0.04
N ASP A 138 12.96 -6.32 1.27
CA ASP A 138 12.92 -5.44 2.43
C ASP A 138 13.93 -4.28 2.25
N GLY A 139 15.14 -4.56 1.75
CA GLY A 139 16.14 -3.53 1.43
C GLY A 139 15.64 -2.50 0.39
N HIS A 140 14.91 -2.95 -0.63
CA HIS A 140 14.31 -2.04 -1.61
C HIS A 140 13.09 -1.27 -1.08
N LEU A 141 12.31 -1.85 -0.17
CA LEU A 141 11.27 -1.10 0.56
C LEU A 141 11.90 0.01 1.40
N ASP A 142 12.97 -0.31 2.14
CA ASP A 142 13.73 0.66 2.92
C ASP A 142 14.31 1.77 2.03
N GLU A 143 14.98 1.42 0.92
CA GLU A 143 15.53 2.37 -0.03
C GLU A 143 14.46 3.32 -0.59
N SER A 144 13.26 2.80 -0.88
CA SER A 144 12.14 3.59 -1.40
C SER A 144 11.60 4.61 -0.41
N THR A 145 11.90 4.47 0.88
CA THR A 145 11.31 5.29 1.94
C THR A 145 12.34 6.02 2.80
N ALA A 146 13.56 5.50 2.95
CA ALA A 146 14.56 5.96 3.91
C ALA A 146 14.84 7.47 3.88
N ALA A 147 14.93 8.06 2.68
CA ALA A 147 15.19 9.49 2.53
C ALA A 147 13.95 10.36 2.89
N LEU A 148 12.75 9.79 2.87
CA LEU A 148 11.51 10.49 3.25
C LEU A 148 11.31 10.53 4.77
N LEU A 149 11.97 9.62 5.51
CA LEU A 149 11.88 9.55 6.97
C LEU A 149 12.62 10.72 7.68
N ASP A 150 13.34 11.56 6.95
CA ASP A 150 13.90 12.79 7.49
C ASP A 150 12.82 13.88 7.74
N ALA A 151 11.67 13.77 7.08
CA ALA A 151 10.52 14.62 7.36
C ALA A 151 9.76 14.13 8.61
N ALA A 152 8.91 14.96 9.17
CA ALA A 152 7.99 14.53 10.22
C ALA A 152 6.89 13.63 9.64
N TRP A 153 6.75 12.42 10.18
CA TRP A 153 5.81 11.41 9.67
C TRP A 153 5.13 10.61 10.78
N ILE A 154 4.09 9.89 10.42
CA ILE A 154 3.32 9.01 11.31
C ILE A 154 3.42 7.59 10.78
N LEU A 155 3.58 6.63 11.69
CA LEU A 155 3.54 5.20 11.38
C LEU A 155 2.18 4.63 11.74
N ASP A 156 1.50 4.07 10.76
CA ASP A 156 0.30 3.26 10.94
C ASP A 156 0.64 1.77 10.86
N THR A 157 0.15 1.00 11.81
CA THR A 157 0.29 -0.46 11.81
C THR A 157 -1.06 -1.14 11.85
N ASP A 158 -1.18 -2.23 11.10
CA ASP A 158 -2.40 -3.03 11.05
C ASP A 158 -2.11 -4.49 10.69
N THR A 159 -3.05 -5.36 11.04
CA THR A 159 -3.03 -6.76 10.65
C THR A 159 -4.26 -7.08 9.83
N THR A 160 -4.03 -7.47 8.58
CA THR A 160 -5.11 -7.79 7.67
C THR A 160 -5.15 -9.28 7.35
N VAL A 161 -6.35 -9.83 7.18
CA VAL A 161 -6.57 -11.25 6.91
C VAL A 161 -6.84 -11.47 5.43
N LYS A 162 -6.10 -12.41 4.84
CA LYS A 162 -6.34 -12.91 3.49
C LYS A 162 -6.98 -14.28 3.53
N VAL A 163 -8.19 -14.39 3.00
CA VAL A 163 -8.90 -15.66 2.88
C VAL A 163 -8.25 -16.55 1.83
N LEU A 164 -8.08 -17.83 2.15
CA LEU A 164 -7.55 -18.86 1.27
C LEU A 164 -8.62 -19.91 0.96
N TYR A 165 -8.49 -20.53 -0.21
CA TYR A 165 -9.45 -21.52 -0.71
C TYR A 165 -8.83 -22.90 -1.00
N GLY A 166 -7.54 -23.06 -0.69
CA GLY A 166 -6.79 -24.28 -0.91
C GLY A 166 -5.96 -24.67 0.31
N HIS A 167 -5.09 -25.65 0.12
CA HIS A 167 -4.20 -26.20 1.14
C HIS A 167 -2.79 -25.58 1.04
N GLN A 168 -2.73 -24.23 1.07
CA GLN A 168 -1.45 -23.54 1.10
C GLN A 168 -0.77 -23.74 2.44
N GLU A 169 0.56 -23.68 2.44
CA GLU A 169 1.34 -23.64 3.66
C GLU A 169 0.90 -22.45 4.53
N GLY A 170 0.74 -22.65 5.83
CA GLY A 170 0.23 -21.63 6.75
C GLY A 170 -1.27 -21.29 6.59
N ALA A 171 -2.01 -22.01 5.75
CA ALA A 171 -3.45 -21.85 5.61
C ALA A 171 -4.18 -22.46 6.82
N VAL A 172 -4.45 -21.64 7.82
CA VAL A 172 -5.08 -22.05 9.08
C VAL A 172 -6.40 -21.33 9.28
N VAL A 173 -7.40 -22.05 9.80
CA VAL A 173 -8.68 -21.46 10.21
C VAL A 173 -8.46 -20.66 11.49
N ALA A 174 -8.73 -19.35 11.40
CA ALA A 174 -8.60 -18.43 12.51
C ALA A 174 -9.69 -17.36 12.47
N TYR A 175 -9.54 -16.31 13.27
CA TYR A 175 -10.47 -15.18 13.26
C TYR A 175 -10.54 -14.54 11.87
N ASN A 176 -11.69 -14.66 11.24
CA ASN A 176 -11.96 -14.07 9.93
C ASN A 176 -13.39 -13.52 9.91
N PRO A 177 -13.57 -12.22 10.15
CA PRO A 177 -14.91 -11.63 10.26
C PRO A 177 -15.67 -11.64 8.94
N LYS A 178 -14.97 -11.64 7.78
CA LYS A 178 -15.62 -11.64 6.46
C LYS A 178 -16.06 -13.03 6.01
N LYS A 179 -15.32 -14.08 6.38
CA LYS A 179 -15.62 -15.49 6.00
C LYS A 179 -15.21 -16.44 7.13
N PRO A 180 -16.03 -16.54 8.20
CA PRO A 180 -15.78 -17.45 9.32
C PRO A 180 -15.59 -18.90 8.84
N GLY A 181 -14.65 -19.62 9.47
CA GLY A 181 -14.37 -21.03 9.14
C GLY A 181 -13.49 -21.26 7.90
N ARG A 182 -13.07 -20.20 7.19
CA ARG A 182 -12.13 -20.35 6.07
C ARG A 182 -10.68 -20.17 6.53
N PRO A 183 -9.74 -21.00 5.98
CA PRO A 183 -8.33 -20.79 6.19
C PRO A 183 -7.86 -19.43 5.69
N SER A 184 -6.82 -18.92 6.30
CA SER A 184 -6.31 -17.59 5.96
C SER A 184 -4.81 -17.46 6.20
N HIS A 185 -4.20 -16.42 5.62
CA HIS A 185 -2.94 -15.83 6.04
C HIS A 185 -3.21 -14.51 6.75
N SER A 186 -2.36 -14.13 7.68
CA SER A 186 -2.30 -12.80 8.29
C SER A 186 -1.16 -11.99 7.69
N TYR A 187 -1.47 -10.73 7.35
CA TYR A 187 -0.53 -9.74 6.80
C TYR A 187 -0.32 -8.66 7.84
N HIS A 188 0.86 -8.61 8.43
CA HIS A 188 1.25 -7.53 9.35
C HIS A 188 1.95 -6.45 8.55
N THR A 189 1.46 -5.22 8.61
CA THR A 189 1.87 -4.15 7.70
C THR A 189 2.18 -2.89 8.47
N TYR A 190 3.21 -2.20 8.00
CA TYR A 190 3.71 -0.94 8.54
C TYR A 190 3.67 0.10 7.42
N LEU A 191 2.94 1.19 7.64
CA LEU A 191 2.63 2.17 6.62
C LEU A 191 3.06 3.58 7.07
N MET A 192 3.78 4.29 6.20
CA MET A 192 3.99 5.71 6.34
C MET A 192 2.71 6.45 5.95
N ALA A 193 2.04 7.08 6.91
CA ALA A 193 0.86 7.90 6.64
C ALA A 193 1.20 9.12 5.74
N GLY A 194 0.18 9.73 5.16
CA GLY A 194 0.32 10.88 4.27
C GLY A 194 0.68 10.52 2.83
N LEU A 195 1.79 9.86 2.59
CA LEU A 195 2.13 9.31 1.26
C LEU A 195 1.58 7.90 1.05
N ARG A 196 1.09 7.23 2.09
CA ARG A 196 0.61 5.85 2.12
C ARG A 196 1.65 4.86 1.56
N LEU A 197 2.90 4.98 1.97
CA LEU A 197 3.97 4.07 1.54
C LEU A 197 4.10 2.90 2.52
N VAL A 198 4.25 1.70 1.99
CA VAL A 198 4.51 0.50 2.79
C VAL A 198 5.99 0.47 3.17
N LEU A 199 6.28 0.50 4.47
CA LEU A 199 7.63 0.34 5.02
C LEU A 199 8.02 -1.13 5.12
N GLY A 200 7.05 -1.99 5.39
CA GLY A 200 7.27 -3.43 5.50
C GLY A 200 5.98 -4.21 5.55
N VAL A 201 6.04 -5.46 5.16
CA VAL A 201 4.94 -6.43 5.25
C VAL A 201 5.46 -7.82 5.57
N GLU A 202 4.82 -8.46 6.53
CA GLU A 202 5.10 -9.85 6.91
C GLU A 202 3.83 -10.69 6.69
N VAL A 203 3.99 -11.87 6.10
CA VAL A 203 2.89 -12.80 5.85
C VAL A 203 3.11 -14.06 6.67
N HIS A 204 2.14 -14.38 7.50
CA HIS A 204 2.19 -15.52 8.41
C HIS A 204 0.92 -16.37 8.33
N ALA A 205 0.92 -17.50 9.02
CA ALA A 205 -0.28 -18.34 9.15
C ALA A 205 -1.45 -17.54 9.73
N GLY A 206 -2.67 -17.90 9.35
CA GLY A 206 -3.86 -17.12 9.71
C GLY A 206 -4.15 -16.99 11.21
N ASN A 207 -3.62 -17.90 12.05
CA ASN A 207 -3.73 -17.86 13.51
C ASN A 207 -2.60 -17.08 14.20
N GLU A 208 -1.68 -16.50 13.43
CA GLU A 208 -0.58 -15.71 13.96
C GLU A 208 -1.03 -14.27 14.20
N HIS A 209 -1.24 -13.92 15.47
CA HIS A 209 -1.76 -12.62 15.88
C HIS A 209 -0.71 -11.49 15.83
N SER A 210 -1.19 -10.25 15.86
CA SER A 210 -0.36 -9.04 15.91
C SER A 210 0.65 -9.04 17.07
N SER A 211 0.28 -9.59 18.23
CA SER A 211 1.17 -9.70 19.38
C SER A 211 2.40 -10.58 19.14
N LYS A 212 2.31 -11.59 18.25
CA LYS A 212 3.41 -12.51 17.95
C LYS A 212 4.36 -11.99 16.88
N HIS A 213 3.85 -11.27 15.89
CA HIS A 213 4.63 -10.80 14.74
C HIS A 213 4.52 -9.29 14.53
N GLY A 214 3.30 -8.74 14.47
CA GLY A 214 3.09 -7.33 14.18
C GLY A 214 3.73 -6.38 15.19
N GLN A 215 3.68 -6.71 16.48
CA GLN A 215 4.34 -5.90 17.53
C GLN A 215 5.86 -6.04 17.50
N PRO A 216 6.47 -7.24 17.44
CA PRO A 216 7.91 -7.39 17.25
C PRO A 216 8.43 -6.75 15.96
N GLY A 217 7.72 -6.88 14.83
CA GLY A 217 8.09 -6.25 13.58
C GLY A 217 8.07 -4.72 13.64
N LEU A 218 7.08 -4.15 14.33
CA LEU A 218 7.04 -2.71 14.61
C LEU A 218 8.27 -2.25 15.41
N LEU A 219 8.62 -2.96 16.49
CA LEU A 219 9.78 -2.63 17.31
C LEU A 219 11.08 -2.77 16.53
N LYS A 220 11.20 -3.79 15.67
CA LYS A 220 12.35 -3.97 14.78
C LYS A 220 12.53 -2.77 13.84
N ILE A 221 11.45 -2.24 13.25
CA ILE A 221 11.51 -1.05 12.39
C ILE A 221 11.99 0.16 13.21
N LEU A 222 11.42 0.39 14.41
CA LEU A 222 11.81 1.52 15.25
C LEU A 222 13.26 1.43 15.72
N ASP A 223 13.75 0.24 16.03
CA ASP A 223 15.13 0.01 16.49
C ASP A 223 16.16 0.14 15.35
N ALA A 224 15.75 -0.12 14.11
CA ALA A 224 16.57 0.09 12.92
C ALA A 224 16.72 1.59 12.57
N LEU A 225 15.81 2.46 13.07
CA LEU A 225 15.82 3.88 12.76
C LEU A 225 16.58 4.70 13.83
N PRO A 226 17.49 5.61 13.41
CA PRO A 226 18.01 6.62 14.32
C PRO A 226 16.87 7.39 14.99
N PRO A 227 16.99 7.82 16.26
CA PRO A 227 15.92 8.53 16.98
C PRO A 227 15.35 9.73 16.21
N ALA A 228 16.19 10.48 15.51
CA ALA A 228 15.77 11.64 14.70
C ALA A 228 14.89 11.28 13.50
N LYS A 229 14.93 10.04 13.02
CA LYS A 229 14.11 9.53 11.89
C LYS A 229 12.88 8.75 12.32
N ARG A 230 12.70 8.54 13.63
CA ARG A 230 11.52 7.82 14.14
C ARG A 230 10.22 8.60 13.89
N PRO A 231 9.09 7.90 13.76
CA PRO A 231 7.80 8.56 13.54
C PRO A 231 7.43 9.45 14.74
N ARG A 232 6.79 10.57 14.47
CA ARG A 232 6.22 11.45 15.50
C ARG A 232 5.12 10.79 16.31
N LEU A 233 4.47 9.79 15.74
CA LEU A 233 3.40 9.03 16.37
C LEU A 233 3.30 7.65 15.73
N VAL A 234 3.12 6.62 16.55
CA VAL A 234 2.71 5.28 16.10
C VAL A 234 1.23 5.12 16.36
N ARG A 235 0.46 4.71 15.34
CA ARG A 235 -0.97 4.44 15.47
C ARG A 235 -1.27 2.97 15.15
N GLY A 236 -2.25 2.41 15.85
CA GLY A 236 -2.69 1.03 15.62
C GLY A 236 -4.11 0.80 16.12
N ASP A 237 -4.67 -0.32 15.70
CA ASP A 237 -5.98 -0.78 16.17
C ASP A 237 -5.91 -1.42 17.57
N ASN A 238 -7.00 -2.08 17.96
CA ASN A 238 -7.12 -2.74 19.26
C ASN A 238 -6.18 -3.95 19.47
N GLY A 239 -5.54 -4.45 18.42
CA GLY A 239 -4.53 -5.50 18.47
C GLY A 239 -3.17 -5.01 18.98
N TYR A 240 -2.95 -3.69 18.99
CA TYR A 240 -1.69 -3.06 19.39
C TYR A 240 -1.74 -2.42 20.79
N GLY A 241 -2.91 -2.19 21.36
CA GLY A 241 -3.08 -1.64 22.72
C GLY A 241 -2.76 -2.64 23.84
N THR A 242 -1.63 -3.32 23.78
CA THR A 242 -1.17 -4.29 24.80
C THR A 242 -0.12 -3.69 25.72
N ASP A 243 -0.08 -4.15 26.98
CA ASP A 243 0.88 -3.62 27.97
C ASP A 243 2.33 -3.77 27.50
N GLY A 244 2.70 -4.95 27.02
CA GLY A 244 4.07 -5.23 26.56
C GLY A 244 4.52 -4.29 25.44
N LEU A 245 3.68 -4.01 24.43
CA LEU A 245 4.03 -3.07 23.38
C LEU A 245 4.08 -1.64 23.91
N MET A 246 3.08 -1.21 24.69
CA MET A 246 3.05 0.14 25.23
C MET A 246 4.28 0.42 26.11
N SER A 247 4.64 -0.50 27.01
CA SER A 247 5.86 -0.39 27.82
C SER A 247 7.12 -0.32 26.98
N ALA A 248 7.24 -1.16 25.96
CA ALA A 248 8.39 -1.14 25.05
C ALA A 248 8.52 0.16 24.25
N LEU A 249 7.40 0.80 23.89
CA LEU A 249 7.38 2.12 23.26
C LEU A 249 7.71 3.24 24.24
N GLU A 250 7.22 3.14 25.50
CA GLU A 250 7.51 4.08 26.58
C GLU A 250 9.00 4.07 26.94
N GLU A 251 9.64 2.89 26.99
CA GLU A 251 11.09 2.75 27.17
C GLU A 251 11.91 3.43 26.06
N ARG A 252 11.35 3.50 24.84
CA ARG A 252 11.97 4.15 23.67
C ARG A 252 11.60 5.63 23.54
N GLU A 253 10.84 6.18 24.48
CA GLU A 253 10.26 7.52 24.38
C GLU A 253 9.47 7.74 23.09
N GLN A 254 8.87 6.67 22.55
CA GLN A 254 8.13 6.69 21.29
C GLN A 254 6.67 7.05 21.56
N PRO A 255 6.15 8.16 20.96
CA PRO A 255 4.74 8.51 21.04
C PRO A 255 3.85 7.46 20.35
N TYR A 256 2.72 7.11 21.00
CA TYR A 256 1.74 6.18 20.42
C TYR A 256 0.30 6.62 20.66
N LEU A 257 -0.60 6.09 19.82
CA LEU A 257 -2.05 6.24 19.92
C LEU A 257 -2.73 4.94 19.45
N PHE A 258 -3.28 4.17 20.38
CA PHE A 258 -3.94 2.90 20.08
C PHE A 258 -5.41 2.91 20.53
N LYS A 259 -6.26 2.19 19.79
CA LYS A 259 -7.61 1.89 20.24
C LYS A 259 -7.56 0.73 21.24
N LEU A 260 -8.34 0.82 22.29
CA LEU A 260 -8.50 -0.28 23.23
C LEU A 260 -9.71 -1.15 22.88
N LYS A 261 -9.54 -2.46 23.06
CA LYS A 261 -10.69 -3.38 23.01
C LYS A 261 -11.67 -3.05 24.13
N LEU A 262 -12.95 -2.94 23.81
CA LEU A 262 -14.01 -2.66 24.78
C LEU A 262 -14.24 -3.88 25.72
N SER A 263 -13.24 -4.22 26.51
CA SER A 263 -13.31 -5.28 27.53
C SER A 263 -14.25 -4.87 28.67
N LYS A 264 -14.60 -5.83 29.54
CA LYS A 264 -15.49 -5.59 30.69
C LYS A 264 -14.99 -4.44 31.58
N ASN A 265 -13.67 -4.34 31.79
CA ASN A 265 -13.08 -3.28 32.63
C ASN A 265 -13.06 -1.92 31.91
N VAL A 266 -12.79 -1.89 30.59
CA VAL A 266 -12.88 -0.67 29.79
C VAL A 266 -14.32 -0.14 29.77
N LYS A 267 -15.32 -1.01 29.60
CA LYS A 267 -16.73 -0.63 29.67
C LYS A 267 -17.12 -0.08 31.03
N ARG A 268 -16.61 -0.67 32.14
CA ARG A 268 -16.85 -0.14 33.48
C ARG A 268 -16.25 1.26 33.65
N HIS A 269 -15.10 1.53 33.04
CA HIS A 269 -14.50 2.86 33.03
C HIS A 269 -15.37 3.86 32.26
N ILE A 270 -15.87 3.49 31.06
CA ILE A 270 -16.83 4.30 30.31
C ILE A 270 -18.06 4.61 31.17
N SER A 271 -18.66 3.61 31.84
CA SER A 271 -19.86 3.80 32.68
C SER A 271 -19.65 4.79 33.80
N ARG A 272 -18.46 4.86 34.40
CA ARG A 272 -18.14 5.84 35.42
C ARG A 272 -18.09 7.27 34.88
N LEU A 273 -17.53 7.44 33.68
CA LEU A 273 -17.38 8.74 33.04
C LEU A 273 -18.68 9.25 32.40
N CYS A 274 -19.62 8.36 32.03
CA CYS A 274 -20.87 8.75 31.38
C CYS A 274 -21.73 9.68 32.21
N ASP A 275 -21.67 9.56 33.54
CA ASP A 275 -22.47 10.34 34.47
C ASP A 275 -21.84 11.71 34.84
N GLU A 276 -20.59 11.94 34.41
CA GLU A 276 -19.89 13.19 34.62
C GLU A 276 -20.22 14.21 33.52
N ALA A 277 -20.37 15.48 33.92
CA ALA A 277 -20.41 16.60 32.99
C ALA A 277 -19.03 16.80 32.31
N ASP A 278 -18.87 17.81 31.48
CA ASP A 278 -17.58 18.27 30.89
C ASP A 278 -16.97 17.36 29.83
N TRP A 279 -17.80 16.91 28.89
CA TRP A 279 -17.32 16.32 27.64
C TRP A 279 -16.85 17.42 26.69
N THR A 280 -15.64 17.26 26.18
CA THR A 280 -14.99 18.22 25.27
C THR A 280 -15.23 17.82 23.83
N ASP A 281 -15.41 18.79 22.93
CA ASP A 281 -15.49 18.52 21.50
C ASP A 281 -14.24 17.78 21.00
N ALA A 282 -14.46 16.68 20.29
CA ALA A 282 -13.44 15.87 19.65
C ALA A 282 -13.52 15.93 18.11
N GLY A 283 -14.36 16.81 17.56
CA GLY A 283 -14.56 17.03 16.13
C GLY A 283 -15.50 16.02 15.48
N GLN A 284 -16.14 16.44 14.37
CA GLN A 284 -17.03 15.61 13.55
C GLN A 284 -18.20 14.97 14.34
N GLY A 285 -18.75 15.69 15.31
CA GLY A 285 -19.84 15.21 16.15
C GLY A 285 -19.44 14.21 17.22
N TRP A 286 -18.15 14.04 17.47
CA TRP A 286 -17.62 13.31 18.60
C TRP A 286 -17.32 14.23 19.77
N GLU A 287 -17.57 13.72 20.97
CA GLU A 287 -17.13 14.31 22.23
C GLU A 287 -16.12 13.37 22.89
N GLY A 288 -15.19 13.93 23.63
CA GLY A 288 -14.14 13.19 24.30
C GLY A 288 -13.99 13.57 25.77
N LYS A 289 -13.54 12.61 26.57
CA LYS A 289 -13.17 12.83 27.95
C LYS A 289 -11.88 12.10 28.27
N ALA A 290 -10.89 12.82 28.80
CA ALA A 290 -9.62 12.24 29.23
C ALA A 290 -9.78 11.60 30.62
N GLY A 291 -9.04 10.54 30.85
CA GLY A 291 -8.97 9.84 32.11
C GLY A 291 -7.70 9.02 32.24
N GLN A 292 -7.59 8.35 33.38
CA GLN A 292 -6.51 7.40 33.65
C GLN A 292 -7.10 6.01 33.82
N LEU A 293 -6.48 5.01 33.23
CA LEU A 293 -6.93 3.64 33.32
C LEU A 293 -5.75 2.72 33.66
N ALA A 294 -5.98 1.80 34.60
CA ALA A 294 -5.14 0.65 34.82
C ALA A 294 -5.98 -0.61 34.58
N LEU A 295 -5.53 -1.48 33.70
CA LEU A 295 -6.14 -2.79 33.48
C LEU A 295 -5.32 -3.86 34.21
N GLN A 296 -5.98 -4.97 34.55
CA GLN A 296 -5.27 -6.13 35.08
C GLN A 296 -4.21 -6.58 34.08
N GLY A 297 -2.98 -6.73 34.53
CA GLY A 297 -1.83 -7.06 33.68
C GLY A 297 -1.11 -5.87 33.08
N TRP A 298 -1.53 -4.64 33.36
CA TRP A 298 -0.78 -3.44 33.00
C TRP A 298 0.25 -3.10 34.08
N SER A 299 1.42 -2.68 33.63
CA SER A 299 2.53 -2.26 34.49
C SER A 299 2.29 -0.93 35.21
N GLY A 300 1.35 -0.13 34.74
CA GLY A 300 1.03 1.18 35.31
C GLY A 300 -0.30 1.74 34.81
N LYS A 301 -0.67 2.92 35.36
CA LYS A 301 -1.78 3.71 34.86
C LYS A 301 -1.36 4.43 33.58
N ARG A 302 -2.21 4.43 32.57
CA ARG A 302 -1.99 5.18 31.33
C ARG A 302 -3.12 6.12 31.03
N ARG A 303 -2.81 7.21 30.35
CA ARG A 303 -3.79 8.16 29.85
C ARG A 303 -4.68 7.47 28.82
N VAL A 304 -5.98 7.60 29.00
CA VAL A 304 -7.00 7.20 28.03
C VAL A 304 -7.90 8.37 27.68
N VAL A 305 -8.43 8.34 26.46
CA VAL A 305 -9.48 9.26 26.03
C VAL A 305 -10.67 8.42 25.60
N VAL A 306 -11.77 8.60 26.29
CA VAL A 306 -13.06 8.02 25.90
C VAL A 306 -13.71 8.97 24.91
N LEU A 307 -13.95 8.52 23.71
CA LEU A 307 -14.71 9.23 22.68
C LEU A 307 -16.13 8.68 22.65
N ARG A 308 -17.13 9.57 22.47
CA ARG A 308 -18.51 9.19 22.24
C ARG A 308 -19.12 10.01 21.11
N ARG A 309 -20.09 9.41 20.41
CA ARG A 309 -20.90 10.09 19.40
C ARG A 309 -22.35 9.63 19.52
N PRO A 310 -23.34 10.55 19.45
CA PRO A 310 -24.75 10.17 19.42
C PRO A 310 -25.05 9.26 18.22
N LEU A 311 -25.84 8.22 18.47
CA LEU A 311 -26.34 7.36 17.40
C LEU A 311 -27.55 8.02 16.75
N THR A 312 -27.47 8.29 15.47
CA THR A 312 -28.56 8.82 14.66
C THR A 312 -29.10 7.72 13.73
N GLY A 313 -30.40 7.37 13.87
CA GLY A 313 -31.10 6.48 12.95
C GLY A 313 -30.86 4.96 13.13
N GLU A 314 -31.36 4.17 12.18
CA GLU A 314 -31.44 2.68 12.20
C GLU A 314 -30.11 1.91 12.27
N LYS A 315 -28.97 2.58 12.37
CA LYS A 315 -27.64 1.95 12.43
C LYS A 315 -27.36 1.12 13.68
N VAL A 316 -28.28 1.14 14.64
CA VAL A 316 -28.17 0.38 15.90
C VAL A 316 -28.24 -1.14 15.69
N ALA A 317 -28.78 -1.61 14.59
CA ALA A 317 -29.12 -3.02 14.37
C ALA A 317 -28.09 -3.86 13.60
N GLN A 318 -27.01 -3.29 13.02
CA GLN A 318 -26.18 -3.99 12.03
C GLN A 318 -24.72 -4.21 12.40
N ASP A 319 -24.25 -3.79 13.57
CA ASP A 319 -22.83 -3.94 13.92
C ASP A 319 -22.62 -5.11 14.89
N ALA A 320 -21.57 -5.93 14.68
CA ALA A 320 -21.18 -7.00 15.61
C ALA A 320 -20.88 -6.47 17.03
N SER A 321 -20.74 -5.15 17.19
CA SER A 321 -20.73 -4.43 18.46
C SER A 321 -22.13 -4.13 19.02
N GLY A 322 -23.21 -4.37 18.25
CA GLY A 322 -24.59 -4.10 18.64
C GLY A 322 -25.02 -4.80 19.93
N GLN A 323 -24.51 -5.99 20.19
CA GLN A 323 -24.72 -6.70 21.45
C GLN A 323 -24.09 -5.96 22.66
N LEU A 324 -23.02 -5.22 22.41
CA LEU A 324 -22.34 -4.34 23.38
C LEU A 324 -23.13 -3.07 23.66
N MET A 325 -23.74 -2.47 22.63
CA MET A 325 -24.56 -1.27 22.76
C MET A 325 -25.90 -1.56 23.43
N LEU A 326 -26.55 -2.69 23.08
CA LEU A 326 -27.77 -3.12 23.76
C LEU A 326 -27.56 -3.30 25.28
N SER A 327 -26.44 -3.86 25.71
CA SER A 327 -26.14 -4.00 27.14
C SER A 327 -25.90 -2.66 27.83
N PHE A 328 -25.40 -1.66 27.13
CA PHE A 328 -25.19 -0.30 27.62
C PHE A 328 -26.52 0.49 27.69
N ILE A 329 -27.34 0.32 26.64
CA ILE A 329 -28.69 0.88 26.56
C ILE A 329 -29.54 0.30 27.69
N ASP A 330 -29.50 -1.00 27.96
CA ASP A 330 -30.24 -1.67 29.03
C ASP A 330 -29.80 -1.19 30.42
N ALA A 331 -28.52 -0.94 30.64
CA ALA A 331 -28.02 -0.40 31.90
C ALA A 331 -28.54 1.03 32.18
N ASN A 332 -28.64 1.86 31.14
CA ASN A 332 -29.17 3.21 31.25
C ASN A 332 -30.71 3.22 31.33
N ARG A 333 -31.40 2.31 30.65
CA ARG A 333 -32.85 2.09 30.72
C ARG A 333 -33.30 1.70 32.13
N LYS A 334 -32.55 0.82 32.78
CA LYS A 334 -32.79 0.43 34.19
C LYS A 334 -32.61 1.58 35.18
N ARG A 335 -31.95 2.67 34.81
CA ARG A 335 -31.74 3.87 35.63
C ARG A 335 -32.74 4.99 35.36
N GLY A 336 -33.74 4.78 34.49
CA GLY A 336 -34.82 5.74 34.21
C GLY A 336 -34.37 7.03 33.51
N LYS A 337 -33.21 7.03 32.88
CA LYS A 337 -32.70 8.17 32.10
C LYS A 337 -33.15 8.08 30.63
N GLU A 338 -33.49 9.21 30.04
CA GLU A 338 -33.75 9.36 28.60
C GLU A 338 -32.55 8.83 27.80
N ILE A 339 -32.79 7.88 26.90
CA ILE A 339 -31.70 7.12 26.26
C ILE A 339 -31.30 7.81 24.96
N THR A 340 -30.26 8.62 25.01
CA THR A 340 -29.45 8.89 23.84
C THR A 340 -28.45 7.74 23.72
N GLY A 341 -28.61 6.87 22.72
CA GLY A 341 -27.61 5.84 22.43
C GLY A 341 -26.32 6.49 21.93
N TYR A 342 -25.19 6.11 22.49
CA TYR A 342 -23.88 6.58 22.04
C TYR A 342 -23.03 5.41 21.52
N GLU A 343 -22.33 5.64 20.42
CA GLU A 343 -21.18 4.85 20.03
C GLU A 343 -19.97 5.30 20.85
N TYR A 344 -19.14 4.36 21.31
CA TYR A 344 -17.96 4.64 22.12
C TYR A 344 -16.68 4.08 21.49
N ALA A 345 -15.59 4.83 21.59
CA ALA A 345 -14.23 4.37 21.33
C ALA A 345 -13.33 4.80 22.50
N VAL A 346 -12.39 3.97 22.88
CA VAL A 346 -11.40 4.32 23.91
C VAL A 346 -10.02 4.26 23.31
N LEU A 347 -9.32 5.37 23.40
CA LEU A 347 -7.95 5.51 22.93
C LEU A 347 -7.00 5.50 24.12
N VAL A 348 -5.83 4.89 23.97
CA VAL A 348 -4.73 4.94 24.94
C VAL A 348 -3.52 5.59 24.30
N THR A 349 -2.84 6.45 25.04
CA THR A 349 -1.70 7.23 24.55
C THR A 349 -0.76 7.63 25.68
N ASN A 350 0.53 7.79 25.36
CA ASN A 350 1.52 8.42 26.24
C ASN A 350 1.77 9.90 25.90
N THR A 351 0.92 10.53 25.08
CA THR A 351 1.08 11.91 24.62
C THR A 351 0.20 12.89 25.36
N GLY A 352 0.66 14.14 25.48
CA GLY A 352 -0.09 15.27 26.05
C GLY A 352 -1.02 15.99 25.07
N TYR A 353 -1.26 15.48 23.87
CA TYR A 353 -2.16 16.11 22.91
C TYR A 353 -3.56 16.35 23.48
N GLU A 354 -4.19 17.44 23.04
CA GLU A 354 -5.58 17.73 23.35
C GLU A 354 -6.55 16.70 22.76
N ILE A 355 -7.73 16.59 23.34
CA ILE A 355 -8.77 15.62 22.97
C ILE A 355 -9.16 15.78 21.50
N LEU A 356 -9.35 17.01 21.03
CA LEU A 356 -9.67 17.31 19.62
C LEU A 356 -8.61 16.76 18.68
N SER A 357 -7.33 17.01 18.98
CA SER A 357 -6.20 16.51 18.19
C SER A 357 -6.13 14.99 18.20
N LEU A 358 -6.30 14.34 19.35
CA LEU A 358 -6.30 12.88 19.47
C LEU A 358 -7.46 12.25 18.70
N GLY A 359 -8.65 12.84 18.80
CA GLY A 359 -9.82 12.41 18.04
C GLY A 359 -9.57 12.49 16.53
N GLN A 360 -9.00 13.58 16.04
CA GLN A 360 -8.67 13.76 14.62
C GLN A 360 -7.56 12.80 14.18
N LEU A 361 -6.45 12.74 14.91
CA LEU A 361 -5.33 11.83 14.62
C LEU A 361 -5.78 10.37 14.53
N TYR A 362 -6.72 9.95 15.37
CA TYR A 362 -7.24 8.59 15.29
C TYR A 362 -8.17 8.38 14.09
N ARG A 363 -9.02 9.36 13.77
CA ARG A 363 -9.88 9.28 12.57
C ARG A 363 -9.08 9.27 11.27
N ASP A 364 -7.99 10.03 11.21
CA ASP A 364 -7.09 10.06 10.05
C ASP A 364 -6.43 8.70 9.78
N ARG A 365 -6.45 7.76 10.73
CA ARG A 365 -6.05 6.38 10.54
C ARG A 365 -6.93 5.64 9.51
N ALA A 366 -8.15 6.11 9.25
CA ALA A 366 -8.99 5.60 8.17
C ALA A 366 -8.29 5.68 6.79
N ASP A 367 -7.33 6.61 6.64
CA ASP A 367 -6.47 6.69 5.45
C ASP A 367 -5.60 5.44 5.24
N ALA A 368 -5.12 4.82 6.32
CA ALA A 368 -4.41 3.54 6.25
C ALA A 368 -5.36 2.39 5.87
N GLU A 369 -6.59 2.38 6.37
CA GLU A 369 -7.59 1.38 6.00
C GLU A 369 -7.92 1.44 4.50
N ASN A 370 -8.03 2.64 3.93
CA ASN A 370 -8.18 2.86 2.49
C ASN A 370 -6.95 2.36 1.71
N ALA A 371 -5.73 2.56 2.24
CA ALA A 371 -4.51 2.03 1.61
C ALA A 371 -4.50 0.49 1.58
N PHE A 372 -4.96 -0.17 2.64
CA PHE A 372 -5.08 -1.64 2.65
C PHE A 372 -6.17 -2.14 1.70
N ASP A 373 -7.27 -1.43 1.59
CA ASP A 373 -8.33 -1.75 0.62
C ASP A 373 -7.81 -1.62 -0.82
N GLU A 374 -7.09 -0.55 -1.12
CA GLU A 374 -6.43 -0.34 -2.40
C GLU A 374 -5.43 -1.46 -2.73
N LEU A 375 -4.52 -1.79 -1.81
CA LEU A 375 -3.52 -2.85 -1.97
C LEU A 375 -4.20 -4.19 -2.27
N LYS A 376 -5.25 -4.55 -1.55
CA LYS A 376 -5.99 -5.80 -1.73
C LYS A 376 -6.78 -5.85 -3.03
N ASN A 377 -7.50 -4.78 -3.33
CA ASN A 377 -8.51 -4.78 -4.38
C ASN A 377 -7.98 -4.29 -5.71
N GLN A 378 -6.93 -3.45 -5.72
CA GLN A 378 -6.44 -2.81 -6.93
C GLN A 378 -5.02 -3.27 -7.31
N TRP A 379 -4.21 -3.80 -6.36
CA TRP A 379 -2.82 -4.19 -6.58
C TRP A 379 -2.56 -5.70 -6.51
N GLY A 380 -3.59 -6.49 -6.26
CA GLY A 380 -3.44 -7.93 -6.19
C GLY A 380 -2.73 -8.46 -4.94
N TRP A 381 -2.65 -7.66 -3.86
CA TRP A 381 -1.98 -8.07 -2.62
C TRP A 381 -2.56 -9.34 -1.99
N GLY A 382 -3.82 -9.59 -2.20
CA GLY A 382 -4.47 -10.87 -1.91
C GLY A 382 -4.26 -11.95 -2.98
N GLY A 383 -3.49 -11.69 -4.02
CA GLY A 383 -3.26 -12.59 -5.17
C GLY A 383 -1.90 -13.29 -5.16
N TYR A 384 -1.47 -13.77 -6.32
CA TYR A 384 -0.20 -14.47 -6.56
C TYR A 384 0.05 -15.62 -5.57
N THR A 385 -1.03 -16.27 -5.12
CA THR A 385 -0.99 -17.32 -4.11
C THR A 385 -0.42 -18.60 -4.72
N THR A 386 0.57 -19.18 -4.05
CA THR A 386 1.12 -20.50 -4.34
C THR A 386 0.93 -21.41 -3.14
N HIS A 387 1.32 -22.68 -3.26
CA HIS A 387 1.33 -23.60 -2.12
C HIS A 387 2.34 -23.16 -1.06
N ASP A 388 3.43 -22.59 -1.47
CA ASP A 388 4.58 -22.18 -0.69
C ASP A 388 4.38 -20.80 -0.04
N LEU A 389 4.47 -20.71 1.27
CA LEU A 389 4.28 -19.48 2.05
C LEU A 389 5.36 -18.44 1.73
N HIS A 390 6.62 -18.87 1.54
CA HIS A 390 7.72 -17.99 1.20
C HIS A 390 7.42 -17.18 -0.07
N ARG A 391 6.97 -17.83 -1.15
CA ARG A 391 6.59 -17.11 -2.38
C ARG A 391 5.39 -16.19 -2.17
N CYS A 392 4.48 -16.51 -1.26
CA CYS A 392 3.41 -15.59 -0.88
C CYS A 392 3.97 -14.34 -0.16
N GLN A 393 5.01 -14.52 0.65
CA GLN A 393 5.74 -13.41 1.30
C GLN A 393 6.48 -12.55 0.28
N LEU A 394 7.21 -13.16 -0.66
CA LEU A 394 7.87 -12.43 -1.75
C LEU A 394 6.84 -11.63 -2.57
N ALA A 395 5.71 -12.24 -2.91
CA ALA A 395 4.66 -11.57 -3.67
C ALA A 395 4.07 -10.37 -2.92
N ALA A 396 3.84 -10.48 -1.62
CA ALA A 396 3.35 -9.36 -0.81
C ALA A 396 4.33 -8.18 -0.80
N ARG A 397 5.64 -8.46 -0.65
CA ARG A 397 6.70 -7.44 -0.66
C ARG A 397 6.87 -6.79 -2.04
N ALA A 398 6.87 -7.58 -3.11
CA ALA A 398 6.99 -7.05 -4.47
C ALA A 398 5.79 -6.17 -4.85
N VAL A 399 4.57 -6.58 -4.48
CA VAL A 399 3.38 -5.75 -4.67
C VAL A 399 3.51 -4.44 -3.88
N ALA A 400 3.98 -4.49 -2.63
CA ALA A 400 4.20 -3.31 -1.81
C ALA A 400 5.26 -2.37 -2.41
N LEU A 401 6.37 -2.92 -2.93
CA LEU A 401 7.43 -2.15 -3.57
C LEU A 401 6.95 -1.43 -4.83
N ILE A 402 6.26 -2.14 -5.72
CA ILE A 402 5.75 -1.57 -6.97
C ILE A 402 4.63 -0.57 -6.70
N TYR A 403 3.81 -0.83 -5.69
CA TYR A 403 2.83 0.12 -5.17
C TYR A 403 3.50 1.41 -4.68
N ASN A 404 4.59 1.31 -3.91
CA ASN A 404 5.35 2.47 -3.45
C ASN A 404 5.87 3.29 -4.63
N TRP A 405 6.54 2.65 -5.60
CA TRP A 405 7.09 3.34 -6.78
C TRP A 405 6.00 4.05 -7.59
N TRP A 406 4.88 3.37 -7.81
CA TRP A 406 3.74 3.99 -8.49
C TRP A 406 3.15 5.15 -7.70
N SER A 407 2.99 5.00 -6.39
CA SER A 407 2.47 6.06 -5.51
C SER A 407 3.35 7.31 -5.52
N LEU A 408 4.68 7.15 -5.52
CA LEU A 408 5.64 8.24 -5.62
C LEU A 408 5.56 8.93 -6.98
N PHE A 409 5.51 8.17 -8.06
CA PHE A 409 5.32 8.71 -9.42
C PHE A 409 4.01 9.48 -9.56
N VAL A 410 2.90 8.92 -9.10
CA VAL A 410 1.59 9.58 -9.10
C VAL A 410 1.64 10.88 -8.29
N ARG A 411 2.37 10.91 -7.18
CA ARG A 411 2.50 12.10 -6.35
C ARG A 411 3.32 13.21 -7.02
N LEU A 412 4.30 12.86 -7.83
CA LEU A 412 4.99 13.82 -8.70
C LEU A 412 4.06 14.38 -9.78
N ALA A 413 3.22 13.53 -10.36
CA ALA A 413 2.26 13.93 -11.39
C ALA A 413 1.09 14.76 -10.83
N HIS A 414 0.73 14.54 -9.57
CA HIS A 414 -0.38 15.21 -8.88
C HIS A 414 0.01 15.56 -7.43
N PRO A 415 0.75 16.65 -7.22
CA PRO A 415 1.24 17.05 -5.90
C PRO A 415 0.13 17.40 -4.90
N GLU A 416 -1.02 17.89 -5.38
CA GLU A 416 -2.10 18.44 -4.55
C GLU A 416 -2.86 17.36 -3.78
N ALA A 417 -3.05 16.18 -4.38
CA ALA A 417 -3.81 15.11 -3.76
C ALA A 417 -3.32 13.73 -4.19
N ARG A 418 -3.48 12.77 -3.30
CA ARG A 418 -3.26 11.36 -3.62
C ARG A 418 -4.36 10.83 -4.55
N ARG A 419 -3.96 9.96 -5.48
CA ARG A 419 -4.89 9.21 -6.35
C ARG A 419 -4.60 7.72 -6.27
N GLU A 420 -5.62 6.94 -5.98
CA GLU A 420 -5.53 5.47 -5.96
C GLU A 420 -5.36 4.89 -7.36
N ALA A 421 -4.94 3.63 -7.44
CA ALA A 421 -4.68 2.97 -8.71
C ALA A 421 -5.90 2.92 -9.63
N ILE A 422 -7.11 2.78 -9.07
CA ILE A 422 -8.36 2.78 -9.84
C ILE A 422 -8.57 4.07 -10.65
N THR A 423 -8.04 5.20 -10.17
CA THR A 423 -8.11 6.50 -10.85
C THR A 423 -6.81 6.87 -11.56
N SER A 424 -5.66 6.57 -10.96
CA SER A 424 -4.36 6.97 -11.51
C SER A 424 -3.91 6.13 -12.71
N ARG A 425 -4.21 4.82 -12.74
CA ARG A 425 -3.85 3.97 -13.90
C ARG A 425 -4.57 4.37 -15.19
N PRO A 426 -5.91 4.56 -15.21
CA PRO A 426 -6.58 5.06 -16.42
C PRO A 426 -6.04 6.42 -16.87
N TRP A 427 -5.62 7.24 -15.92
CA TRP A 427 -5.14 8.59 -16.21
C TRP A 427 -3.67 8.64 -16.66
N LEU A 428 -2.75 7.90 -16.00
CA LEU A 428 -1.29 8.04 -16.19
C LEU A 428 -0.62 6.82 -16.86
N MET A 429 -1.36 5.73 -17.11
CA MET A 429 -0.80 4.52 -17.69
C MET A 429 -1.51 4.11 -18.98
N THR A 430 -2.85 4.21 -19.01
CA THR A 430 -3.67 3.63 -20.07
C THR A 430 -3.81 4.59 -21.24
N SER A 431 -3.22 4.24 -22.35
CA SER A 431 -3.42 4.82 -23.68
C SER A 431 -2.91 3.84 -24.71
N VAL A 432 -3.55 3.72 -25.85
CA VAL A 432 -3.00 2.89 -26.93
C VAL A 432 -1.73 3.56 -27.46
N GLY A 433 -0.62 2.84 -27.38
CA GLY A 433 0.67 3.25 -27.91
C GLY A 433 1.11 2.34 -29.05
N ARG A 434 1.68 2.92 -30.09
CA ARG A 434 2.27 2.20 -31.22
C ARG A 434 3.76 2.56 -31.33
N LYS A 435 4.62 1.55 -31.35
CA LYS A 435 6.06 1.71 -31.50
C LYS A 435 6.44 1.71 -32.98
N THR A 436 7.31 2.64 -33.37
CA THR A 436 7.99 2.66 -34.65
C THR A 436 9.48 2.88 -34.41
N GLU A 437 10.31 2.30 -35.29
CA GLU A 437 11.76 2.48 -35.25
C GLU A 437 12.23 3.00 -36.62
N HIS A 438 12.97 4.11 -36.58
CA HIS A 438 13.56 4.70 -37.80
C HIS A 438 14.93 5.28 -37.46
N ALA A 439 15.94 4.92 -38.27
CA ALA A 439 17.31 5.40 -38.12
C ALA A 439 17.88 5.31 -36.68
N GLY A 440 17.59 4.20 -35.98
CA GLY A 440 18.04 3.98 -34.59
C GLY A 440 17.23 4.73 -33.55
N GLN A 441 16.23 5.52 -33.92
CA GLN A 441 15.33 6.21 -33.00
C GLN A 441 14.04 5.41 -32.82
N THR A 442 13.71 5.13 -31.59
CA THR A 442 12.42 4.54 -31.20
C THR A 442 11.41 5.66 -30.89
N THR A 443 10.24 5.57 -31.51
CA THR A 443 9.12 6.49 -31.24
C THR A 443 7.90 5.69 -30.77
N VAL A 444 7.29 6.09 -29.67
CA VAL A 444 6.01 5.56 -29.21
C VAL A 444 4.94 6.63 -29.45
N THR A 445 4.06 6.40 -30.42
CA THR A 445 2.95 7.29 -30.73
C THR A 445 1.75 6.91 -29.88
N LEU A 446 1.25 7.85 -29.08
CA LEU A 446 0.12 7.66 -28.17
C LEU A 446 -1.17 8.22 -28.78
N THR A 447 -2.29 7.52 -28.57
CA THR A 447 -3.59 8.06 -28.95
C THR A 447 -4.05 9.12 -27.96
N GLY A 448 -4.54 10.26 -28.47
CA GLY A 448 -5.07 11.35 -27.68
C GLY A 448 -6.61 11.38 -27.59
N LEU A 449 -7.27 10.27 -27.97
CA LEU A 449 -8.74 10.22 -28.07
C LEU A 449 -9.42 9.75 -26.77
N HIS A 450 -8.99 10.23 -25.61
CA HIS A 450 -9.66 9.94 -24.33
C HIS A 450 -9.93 11.21 -23.52
N ALA A 451 -10.95 11.15 -22.66
CA ALA A 451 -11.53 12.31 -21.98
C ALA A 451 -10.53 13.13 -21.12
N HIS A 452 -9.45 12.51 -20.64
CA HIS A 452 -8.45 13.16 -19.77
C HIS A 452 -7.10 13.39 -20.45
N PHE A 453 -7.04 13.30 -21.78
CA PHE A 453 -5.79 13.34 -22.55
C PHE A 453 -4.94 14.57 -22.22
N GLU A 454 -5.51 15.79 -22.30
CA GLU A 454 -4.75 17.03 -22.08
C GLU A 454 -4.19 17.10 -20.66
N GLN A 455 -4.97 16.68 -19.66
CA GLN A 455 -4.52 16.64 -18.27
C GLN A 455 -3.42 15.60 -18.06
N ALA A 456 -3.56 14.42 -18.65
CA ALA A 456 -2.56 13.37 -18.59
C ALA A 456 -1.26 13.82 -19.25
N ARG A 457 -1.35 14.36 -20.48
CA ARG A 457 -0.21 14.89 -21.23
C ARG A 457 0.54 15.96 -20.42
N ALA A 458 -0.20 16.95 -19.90
CA ALA A 458 0.41 18.02 -19.11
C ALA A 458 1.12 17.50 -17.85
N ALA A 459 0.49 16.55 -17.12
CA ALA A 459 1.08 15.97 -15.92
C ALA A 459 2.33 15.13 -16.24
N LEU A 460 2.26 14.25 -17.23
CA LEU A 460 3.36 13.37 -17.62
C LEU A 460 4.55 14.14 -18.19
N THR A 461 4.29 15.13 -19.07
CA THR A 461 5.35 16.00 -19.61
C THR A 461 6.02 16.80 -18.52
N ARG A 462 5.25 17.31 -17.53
CA ARG A 462 5.82 18.01 -16.38
C ARG A 462 6.74 17.11 -15.54
N VAL A 463 6.32 15.86 -15.25
CA VAL A 463 7.16 14.91 -14.51
C VAL A 463 8.44 14.59 -15.27
N SER A 464 8.35 14.30 -16.57
CA SER A 464 9.51 14.03 -17.41
C SER A 464 10.47 15.22 -17.45
N ALA A 465 9.96 16.44 -17.68
CA ALA A 465 10.79 17.65 -17.66
C ALA A 465 11.47 17.90 -16.30
N LEU A 466 10.77 17.63 -15.20
CA LEU A 466 11.32 17.73 -13.85
C LEU A 466 12.47 16.73 -13.62
N LEU A 467 12.26 15.46 -14.01
CA LEU A 467 13.27 14.42 -13.88
C LEU A 467 14.50 14.71 -14.75
N GLN A 468 14.30 15.10 -16.00
CA GLN A 468 15.38 15.44 -16.93
C GLN A 468 16.14 16.68 -16.47
N GLY A 469 15.45 17.68 -15.91
CA GLY A 469 16.09 18.84 -15.27
C GLY A 469 17.02 18.43 -14.14
N TRP A 470 16.57 17.53 -13.27
CA TRP A 470 17.42 17.02 -12.17
C TRP A 470 18.60 16.18 -12.68
N VAL A 471 18.45 15.44 -13.79
CA VAL A 471 19.58 14.73 -14.43
C VAL A 471 20.60 15.73 -14.92
N ALA A 472 20.19 16.78 -15.63
CA ALA A 472 21.10 17.81 -16.14
C ALA A 472 21.85 18.52 -14.99
N GLU A 473 21.14 18.93 -13.95
CA GLU A 473 21.75 19.55 -12.77
C GLU A 473 22.72 18.61 -12.03
N THR A 474 22.44 17.32 -11.98
CA THR A 474 23.32 16.31 -11.34
C THR A 474 24.58 16.08 -12.17
N ALA A 475 24.48 16.13 -13.49
CA ALA A 475 25.62 15.96 -14.39
C ALA A 475 26.63 17.12 -14.32
N GLU A 476 26.16 18.33 -14.05
CA GLU A 476 27.00 19.53 -13.91
C GLU A 476 27.79 19.59 -12.58
N GLN A 477 27.39 18.81 -11.59
CA GLN A 477 27.94 18.91 -10.23
C GLN A 477 28.45 17.55 -9.74
N LEU A 478 29.73 17.31 -9.85
CA LEU A 478 30.45 16.06 -9.53
C LEU A 478 30.26 15.49 -8.11
N THR A 479 29.59 16.20 -7.18
CA THR A 479 29.44 15.82 -5.76
C THR A 479 28.00 15.82 -5.25
N GLN A 480 27.00 15.82 -6.12
CA GLN A 480 25.60 16.06 -5.74
C GLN A 480 24.75 14.80 -5.54
N PRO A 481 23.66 14.92 -4.76
CA PRO A 481 22.74 13.84 -4.52
C PRO A 481 22.13 13.32 -5.83
N SER A 482 21.97 12.00 -5.92
CA SER A 482 21.36 11.33 -7.07
C SER A 482 19.95 11.89 -7.38
N VAL A 483 19.46 11.65 -8.60
CA VAL A 483 18.09 12.03 -9.01
C VAL A 483 17.06 11.50 -7.99
N TRP A 484 17.29 10.32 -7.43
CA TRP A 484 16.44 9.76 -6.38
C TRP A 484 16.36 10.65 -5.13
N HIS A 485 17.46 11.17 -4.65
CA HIS A 485 17.45 12.09 -3.51
C HIS A 485 16.67 13.37 -3.80
N ARG A 486 16.78 13.91 -5.02
CA ARG A 486 16.00 15.09 -5.43
C ARG A 486 14.50 14.81 -5.52
N VAL A 487 14.11 13.62 -5.98
CA VAL A 487 12.72 13.15 -5.92
C VAL A 487 12.26 13.13 -4.45
N CYS A 488 13.03 12.53 -3.56
CA CYS A 488 12.69 12.47 -2.14
C CYS A 488 12.59 13.86 -1.50
N ASP A 489 13.49 14.78 -1.81
CA ASP A 489 13.45 16.15 -1.29
C ASP A 489 12.22 16.92 -1.79
N HIS A 490 11.81 16.69 -3.03
CA HIS A 490 10.56 17.26 -3.54
C HIS A 490 9.34 16.69 -2.79
N LEU A 491 9.30 15.38 -2.56
CA LEU A 491 8.23 14.71 -1.84
C LEU A 491 8.19 15.08 -0.36
N LYS A 492 9.33 15.32 0.29
CA LYS A 492 9.39 15.84 1.66
C LYS A 492 8.71 17.21 1.80
N ARG A 493 8.84 18.08 0.81
CA ARG A 493 8.11 19.36 0.80
C ARG A 493 6.60 19.17 0.73
N ILE A 494 6.15 18.18 -0.03
CA ILE A 494 4.73 17.81 -0.10
C ILE A 494 4.26 17.26 1.26
N LEU A 495 5.05 16.38 1.89
CA LEU A 495 4.76 15.85 3.23
C LEU A 495 4.66 16.96 4.29
N ALA A 496 5.57 17.91 4.27
CA ALA A 496 5.54 19.05 5.17
C ALA A 496 4.25 19.88 5.01
N GLY A 497 3.74 20.01 3.77
CA GLY A 497 2.47 20.67 3.48
C GLY A 497 1.23 19.90 3.96
N ILE A 498 1.30 18.56 4.08
CA ILE A 498 0.22 17.74 4.64
C ILE A 498 0.11 17.93 6.17
N GLY A 499 1.21 18.27 6.83
CA GLY A 499 1.27 18.57 8.25
C GLY A 499 1.32 17.30 9.13
N ALA A 500 2.51 16.91 9.59
CA ALA A 500 2.57 16.02 10.74
C ALA A 500 2.22 16.82 12.03
N PRO A 501 1.63 16.17 13.03
CA PRO A 501 1.34 16.84 14.30
C PRO A 501 2.66 17.37 14.91
N PRO A 502 2.61 18.45 15.71
CA PRO A 502 3.77 18.91 16.47
C PRO A 502 4.29 17.78 17.36
N THR A 503 5.55 17.85 17.76
CA THR A 503 6.12 16.87 18.69
C THR A 503 5.32 16.90 19.98
N PRO A 504 4.73 15.78 20.46
CA PRO A 504 3.93 15.78 21.67
C PRO A 504 4.80 15.87 22.91
N GLN A 505 4.27 16.46 23.96
CA GLN A 505 4.78 16.21 25.30
C GLN A 505 4.49 14.75 25.67
N LEU A 506 5.51 14.01 26.09
CA LEU A 506 5.34 12.66 26.61
C LEU A 506 4.90 12.70 28.07
N LEU A 507 3.92 11.89 28.40
CA LEU A 507 3.44 11.68 29.76
C LEU A 507 4.02 10.37 30.28
N GLY A 508 4.69 10.40 31.43
CA GLY A 508 5.21 9.21 32.08
C GLY A 508 4.09 8.25 32.53
N ASN A 509 4.45 6.99 32.72
CA ASN A 509 3.59 6.04 33.40
C ASN A 509 3.46 6.45 34.88
N TYR A 510 2.23 6.59 35.34
CA TYR A 510 2.00 6.75 36.79
C TYR A 510 2.15 5.37 37.41
N ALA A 511 3.25 5.13 38.14
CA ALA A 511 3.40 3.94 38.93
C ALA A 511 2.15 3.75 39.82
N ASN A 512 1.69 2.52 39.96
CA ASN A 512 0.62 2.22 40.91
C ASN A 512 1.13 2.63 42.30
N GLY A 513 0.76 3.84 42.72
CA GLY A 513 1.04 4.27 44.09
C GLY A 513 0.48 3.19 45.01
N VAL A 514 1.35 2.56 45.74
CA VAL A 514 0.98 1.72 46.88
C VAL A 514 0.35 2.67 47.90
N GLY A 515 -0.95 2.58 48.03
CA GLY A 515 -1.76 3.28 48.98
C GLY A 515 -3.03 2.48 49.20
#